data_865649b0b2af6d3226c21faae2064dd0
#
_entry.id   865649b0b2af6d3226c21faae2064dd0
#
_cell.length_a   1.000
_cell.length_b   1.000
_cell.length_c   1.000
_cell.angle_alpha   90.00
_cell.angle_beta   90.00
_cell.angle_gamma   90.00
#
_symmetry.space_group_name_H-M   'P 1'
#
loop_
_entity.id
_entity.type
_entity.pdbx_description
1 polymer ?
#
loop_
_entity_poly.entity_id
_entity_poly.type
_entity_poly.pdbx_seq_one_letter_code
_entity_poly.pdbx_strand_id
1 'polypeptide(L)'
;MEKATVNQQKSGPDKTVETKTRLRCTPFLLFDGNCAEAMTFYQKCLGGDLTLTKLGDTPMKAQFPKEKHNRIINAHLKSGAIDISAADWMASPDFEPKRGNMYAIFVIGKTYGELKKVFDKLKYGAEKNRFQDLHDMPFGIYGQFYDRYGVQWIFKGDNKK
;
A
#
# COMPACT_ATOMS: atom_id res chain seq x y z
N MET A 1 -50.90 -9.98 -53.21
CA MET A 1 -50.68 -10.02 -51.74
C MET A 1 -49.36 -10.71 -51.52
N GLU A 2 -48.29 -9.96 -51.40
CA GLU A 2 -46.95 -10.47 -51.16
C GLU A 2 -46.54 -10.11 -49.71
N LYS A 3 -46.23 -11.12 -48.90
CA LYS A 3 -45.83 -10.94 -47.52
C LYS A 3 -44.29 -10.71 -47.49
N ALA A 4 -43.88 -9.51 -47.12
CA ALA A 4 -42.49 -9.21 -46.84
C ALA A 4 -42.03 -9.88 -45.55
N THR A 5 -41.06 -10.77 -45.64
CA THR A 5 -40.40 -11.43 -44.53
C THR A 5 -39.30 -10.51 -44.01
N VAL A 6 -39.48 -9.99 -42.80
CA VAL A 6 -38.45 -9.20 -42.09
C VAL A 6 -37.40 -10.15 -41.53
N ASN A 7 -36.19 -10.04 -42.04
CA ASN A 7 -35.02 -10.79 -41.61
C ASN A 7 -34.44 -10.08 -40.37
N GLN A 8 -34.64 -10.64 -39.15
CA GLN A 8 -33.99 -10.18 -37.93
C GLN A 8 -32.55 -10.70 -37.91
N GLN A 9 -31.60 -9.82 -38.22
CA GLN A 9 -30.18 -10.06 -37.92
C GLN A 9 -30.00 -10.06 -36.43
N LYS A 10 -29.69 -11.22 -35.84
CA LYS A 10 -29.16 -11.36 -34.48
C LYS A 10 -27.74 -10.79 -34.47
N SER A 11 -27.57 -9.63 -33.84
CA SER A 11 -26.25 -9.12 -33.46
C SER A 11 -25.69 -10.06 -32.40
N GLY A 12 -24.59 -10.75 -32.74
CA GLY A 12 -23.82 -11.56 -31.81
C GLY A 12 -23.18 -10.67 -30.72
N PRO A 13 -22.79 -11.27 -29.56
CA PRO A 13 -22.19 -10.48 -28.49
C PRO A 13 -20.90 -9.83 -28.96
N ASP A 14 -20.86 -8.50 -28.79
CA ASP A 14 -19.68 -7.68 -28.98
C ASP A 14 -18.56 -8.23 -28.11
N LYS A 15 -17.53 -8.82 -28.71
CA LYS A 15 -16.29 -9.20 -28.04
C LYS A 15 -15.52 -7.92 -27.77
N THR A 16 -15.87 -7.21 -26.71
CA THR A 16 -15.01 -6.21 -26.13
C THR A 16 -13.71 -6.91 -25.73
N VAL A 17 -12.69 -6.68 -26.53
CA VAL A 17 -11.31 -7.05 -26.17
C VAL A 17 -10.95 -6.18 -24.96
N GLU A 18 -11.10 -6.73 -23.76
CA GLU A 18 -10.53 -6.14 -22.56
C GLU A 18 -9.02 -6.03 -22.78
N THR A 19 -8.58 -4.87 -23.21
CA THR A 19 -7.17 -4.50 -23.14
C THR A 19 -6.81 -4.51 -21.67
N LYS A 20 -6.20 -5.60 -21.18
CA LYS A 20 -5.63 -5.67 -19.83
C LYS A 20 -4.66 -4.51 -19.69
N THR A 21 -5.12 -3.42 -19.10
CA THR A 21 -4.25 -2.32 -18.76
C THR A 21 -3.12 -2.83 -17.87
N ARG A 22 -1.88 -2.47 -18.21
CA ARG A 22 -0.69 -2.76 -17.38
C ARG A 22 -0.48 -1.68 -16.31
N LEU A 23 -1.33 -0.65 -16.31
CA LEU A 23 -1.26 0.40 -15.28
C LEU A 23 -1.61 -0.20 -13.91
N ARG A 24 -0.81 0.17 -12.92
CA ARG A 24 -1.00 -0.19 -11.52
C ARG A 24 -0.97 1.08 -10.69
N CYS A 25 -1.84 1.15 -9.71
CA CYS A 25 -1.86 2.24 -8.73
C CYS A 25 -1.62 1.62 -7.36
N THR A 26 -0.51 1.96 -6.74
CA THR A 26 -0.10 1.40 -5.44
C THR A 26 0.34 2.54 -4.51
N PRO A 27 0.20 2.38 -3.19
CA PRO A 27 0.73 3.36 -2.25
C PRO A 27 2.25 3.46 -2.40
N PHE A 28 2.75 4.69 -2.32
CA PHE A 28 4.17 4.98 -2.27
C PHE A 28 4.49 5.72 -0.96
N LEU A 29 5.44 5.19 -0.20
CA LEU A 29 5.87 5.77 1.06
C LEU A 29 7.24 6.45 0.91
N LEU A 30 7.34 7.68 1.36
CA LEU A 30 8.59 8.42 1.35
C LEU A 30 9.12 8.58 2.78
N PHE A 31 10.36 8.16 2.99
CA PHE A 31 11.03 8.20 4.28
C PHE A 31 12.26 9.13 4.24
N ASP A 32 12.78 9.48 5.40
CA ASP A 32 14.03 10.25 5.51
C ASP A 32 15.16 9.42 6.13
N GLY A 33 15.63 8.44 5.36
CA GLY A 33 16.79 7.61 5.71
C GLY A 33 16.45 6.31 6.46
N ASN A 34 15.19 6.05 6.80
CA ASN A 34 14.74 4.84 7.52
C ASN A 34 13.85 3.91 6.68
N CYS A 35 13.85 4.07 5.35
CA CYS A 35 13.06 3.25 4.44
C CYS A 35 13.34 1.74 4.60
N ALA A 36 14.61 1.34 4.67
CA ALA A 36 14.99 -0.07 4.81
C ALA A 36 14.43 -0.69 6.10
N GLU A 37 14.51 0.04 7.22
CA GLU A 37 13.99 -0.41 8.50
C GLU A 37 12.46 -0.55 8.47
N ALA A 38 11.77 0.48 7.99
CA ALA A 38 10.31 0.49 7.90
C ALA A 38 9.79 -0.64 7.00
N MET A 39 10.35 -0.80 5.81
CA MET A 39 9.90 -1.84 4.86
C MET A 39 10.22 -3.25 5.35
N THR A 40 11.34 -3.45 6.06
CA THR A 40 11.66 -4.73 6.70
C THR A 40 10.67 -5.04 7.84
N PHE A 41 10.27 -4.03 8.61
CA PHE A 41 9.23 -4.19 9.62
C PHE A 41 7.89 -4.56 9.00
N TYR A 42 7.48 -3.90 7.91
CA TYR A 42 6.25 -4.22 7.20
C TYR A 42 6.29 -5.64 6.61
N GLN A 43 7.41 -6.08 6.06
CA GLN A 43 7.58 -7.47 5.62
C GLN A 43 7.36 -8.48 6.76
N LYS A 44 7.90 -8.22 7.94
CA LYS A 44 7.68 -9.09 9.12
C LYS A 44 6.22 -9.13 9.57
N CYS A 45 5.50 -8.02 9.41
CA CYS A 45 4.09 -7.92 9.79
C CYS A 45 3.13 -8.54 8.78
N LEU A 46 3.38 -8.30 7.49
CA LEU A 46 2.49 -8.59 6.37
C LEU A 46 2.91 -9.84 5.59
N GLY A 47 4.16 -10.28 5.74
CA GLY A 47 4.75 -11.34 4.93
C GLY A 47 5.13 -10.86 3.52
N GLY A 48 5.54 -11.80 2.67
CA GLY A 48 5.83 -11.56 1.26
C GLY A 48 7.29 -11.26 0.94
N ASP A 49 7.51 -10.84 -0.30
CA ASP A 49 8.83 -10.59 -0.87
C ASP A 49 9.15 -9.10 -0.80
N LEU A 50 10.28 -8.77 -0.19
CA LEU A 50 10.80 -7.41 -0.10
C LEU A 50 12.05 -7.29 -0.96
N THR A 51 12.05 -6.32 -1.86
CA THR A 51 13.23 -5.88 -2.60
C THR A 51 13.66 -4.50 -2.14
N LEU A 52 14.97 -4.32 -1.96
CA LEU A 52 15.56 -3.04 -1.55
C LEU A 52 16.74 -2.74 -2.48
N THR A 53 16.76 -1.54 -3.07
CA THR A 53 17.88 -1.05 -3.88
C THR A 53 18.48 0.17 -3.21
N LYS A 54 19.74 0.06 -2.80
CA LYS A 54 20.50 1.18 -2.24
C LYS A 54 21.01 2.09 -3.35
N LEU A 55 21.08 3.38 -3.05
CA LEU A 55 21.71 4.37 -3.96
C LEU A 55 23.14 3.95 -4.32
N GLY A 56 23.92 3.50 -3.33
CA GLY A 56 25.31 3.06 -3.50
C GLY A 56 25.51 1.90 -4.48
N ASP A 57 24.46 1.09 -4.71
CA ASP A 57 24.51 -0.05 -5.62
C ASP A 57 24.14 0.33 -7.06
N THR A 58 23.92 1.62 -7.33
CA THR A 58 23.51 2.12 -8.64
C THR A 58 24.49 3.13 -9.21
N PRO A 59 24.49 3.36 -10.53
CA PRO A 59 25.28 4.42 -11.16
C PRO A 59 24.94 5.83 -10.64
N MET A 60 23.72 6.04 -10.14
CA MET A 60 23.26 7.33 -9.59
C MET A 60 24.09 7.80 -8.39
N LYS A 61 24.80 6.89 -7.70
CA LYS A 61 25.66 7.25 -6.56
C LYS A 61 26.66 8.37 -6.88
N ALA A 62 27.12 8.47 -8.13
CA ALA A 62 28.05 9.50 -8.56
C ALA A 62 27.49 10.93 -8.45
N GLN A 63 26.18 11.09 -8.38
CA GLN A 63 25.47 12.38 -8.28
C GLN A 63 25.19 12.81 -6.84
N PHE A 64 25.51 11.96 -5.86
CA PHE A 64 25.18 12.18 -4.46
C PHE A 64 26.38 12.00 -3.54
N PRO A 65 26.43 12.71 -2.41
CA PRO A 65 27.49 12.55 -1.43
C PRO A 65 27.44 11.15 -0.78
N LYS A 66 28.58 10.66 -0.32
CA LYS A 66 28.76 9.30 0.21
C LYS A 66 27.81 8.97 1.37
N GLU A 67 27.44 9.96 2.19
CA GLU A 67 26.54 9.83 3.33
C GLU A 67 25.14 9.35 2.92
N LYS A 68 24.75 9.59 1.66
CA LYS A 68 23.46 9.16 1.11
C LYS A 68 23.51 7.78 0.44
N HIS A 69 24.68 7.18 0.26
CA HIS A 69 24.80 5.91 -0.48
C HIS A 69 24.06 4.74 0.17
N ASN A 70 23.80 4.78 1.48
CA ASN A 70 23.01 3.76 2.17
C ASN A 70 21.49 3.99 2.08
N ARG A 71 21.05 5.12 1.54
CA ARG A 71 19.63 5.41 1.35
C ARG A 71 19.03 4.47 0.29
N ILE A 72 17.76 4.12 0.49
CA ILE A 72 17.01 3.28 -0.41
C ILE A 72 16.38 4.14 -1.51
N ILE A 73 16.73 3.90 -2.76
CA ILE A 73 16.12 4.58 -3.90
C ILE A 73 14.88 3.88 -4.43
N ASN A 74 14.76 2.58 -4.14
CA ASN A 74 13.58 1.78 -4.49
C ASN A 74 13.41 0.65 -3.48
N ALA A 75 12.25 0.58 -2.90
CA ALA A 75 11.78 -0.53 -2.09
C ALA A 75 10.43 -1.01 -2.60
N HIS A 76 10.23 -2.32 -2.62
CA HIS A 76 8.96 -2.91 -3.03
C HIS A 76 8.65 -4.13 -2.17
N LEU A 77 7.50 -4.10 -1.51
CA LEU A 77 6.95 -5.21 -0.74
C LEU A 77 5.70 -5.75 -1.43
N LYS A 78 5.73 -7.03 -1.79
CA LYS A 78 4.63 -7.72 -2.43
C LYS A 78 4.24 -8.98 -1.67
N SER A 79 2.96 -9.07 -1.26
CA SER A 79 2.40 -10.23 -0.55
C SER A 79 0.91 -10.39 -0.87
N GLY A 80 0.56 -11.29 -1.76
CA GLY A 80 -0.83 -11.46 -2.19
C GLY A 80 -1.43 -10.17 -2.74
N ALA A 81 -2.42 -9.62 -2.03
CA ALA A 81 -3.05 -8.34 -2.38
C ALA A 81 -2.24 -7.10 -1.94
N ILE A 82 -1.18 -7.30 -1.15
CA ILE A 82 -0.34 -6.20 -0.65
C ILE A 82 0.70 -5.87 -1.71
N ASP A 83 0.79 -4.58 -2.02
CA ASP A 83 1.73 -4.05 -2.99
C ASP A 83 2.09 -2.62 -2.57
N ILE A 84 3.23 -2.46 -1.90
CA ILE A 84 3.67 -1.20 -1.32
C ILE A 84 5.05 -0.87 -1.88
N SER A 85 5.17 0.32 -2.46
CA SER A 85 6.46 0.87 -2.89
C SER A 85 6.93 1.94 -1.91
N ALA A 86 8.25 2.10 -1.80
CA ALA A 86 8.84 3.12 -0.93
C ALA A 86 10.23 3.55 -1.41
N ALA A 87 10.68 4.69 -0.91
CA ALA A 87 12.06 5.13 -1.04
C ALA A 87 12.43 6.07 0.12
N ASP A 88 13.72 6.34 0.24
CA ASP A 88 14.21 7.45 1.04
C ASP A 88 14.24 8.73 0.21
N TRP A 89 13.90 9.85 0.86
CA TRP A 89 14.08 11.17 0.28
C TRP A 89 15.56 11.47 0.01
N MET A 90 15.84 12.03 -1.15
CA MET A 90 17.24 12.26 -1.57
C MET A 90 17.73 13.67 -1.36
N ALA A 91 17.08 14.67 -1.94
CA ALA A 91 17.62 16.02 -1.90
C ALA A 91 16.63 17.16 -2.23
N SER A 92 15.52 16.91 -2.92
CA SER A 92 14.64 17.99 -3.35
C SER A 92 13.83 18.55 -2.18
N PRO A 93 13.99 19.82 -1.80
CA PRO A 93 13.27 20.44 -0.67
C PRO A 93 11.75 20.41 -0.86
N ASP A 94 11.29 20.48 -2.10
CA ASP A 94 9.87 20.51 -2.44
C ASP A 94 9.17 19.18 -2.16
N PHE A 95 9.94 18.09 -2.10
CA PHE A 95 9.44 16.72 -1.85
C PHE A 95 9.95 16.14 -0.53
N GLU A 96 10.41 16.97 0.40
CA GLU A 96 10.78 16.53 1.74
C GLU A 96 9.57 15.85 2.42
N PRO A 97 9.75 14.66 3.02
CA PRO A 97 8.65 13.95 3.65
C PRO A 97 8.06 14.74 4.82
N LYS A 98 6.77 14.97 4.76
CA LYS A 98 6.02 15.64 5.82
C LYS A 98 4.90 14.73 6.29
N ARG A 99 4.80 14.55 7.61
CA ARG A 99 3.72 13.80 8.19
C ARG A 99 2.39 14.52 7.96
N GLY A 100 1.41 13.79 7.41
CA GLY A 100 0.06 14.27 7.18
C GLY A 100 -0.98 13.30 7.75
N ASN A 101 -2.25 13.61 7.56
CA ASN A 101 -3.38 12.78 7.98
C ASN A 101 -4.44 12.63 6.88
N MET A 102 -4.10 13.00 5.66
CA MET A 102 -5.02 12.92 4.52
C MET A 102 -4.98 11.57 3.81
N TYR A 103 -3.96 10.74 4.09
CA TYR A 103 -3.75 9.45 3.45
C TYR A 103 -3.46 8.38 4.50
N ALA A 104 -3.98 7.19 4.25
CA ALA A 104 -3.72 6.03 5.08
C ALA A 104 -3.60 4.77 4.21
N ILE A 105 -2.89 3.77 4.70
CA ILE A 105 -2.99 2.42 4.14
C ILE A 105 -4.22 1.77 4.75
N PHE A 106 -5.14 1.35 3.88
CA PHE A 106 -6.41 0.76 4.29
C PHE A 106 -6.35 -0.76 4.19
N VAL A 107 -6.45 -1.41 5.33
CA VAL A 107 -6.44 -2.87 5.46
C VAL A 107 -7.87 -3.36 5.65
N ILE A 108 -8.35 -4.16 4.71
CA ILE A 108 -9.69 -4.73 4.75
C ILE A 108 -9.57 -6.23 4.99
N GLY A 109 -10.33 -6.75 5.95
CA GLY A 109 -10.44 -8.17 6.26
C GLY A 109 -11.88 -8.57 6.54
N LYS A 110 -12.20 -9.87 6.43
CA LYS A 110 -13.54 -10.36 6.68
C LYS A 110 -13.84 -10.51 8.17
N THR A 111 -12.86 -10.95 8.94
CA THR A 111 -13.06 -11.31 10.35
C THR A 111 -12.17 -10.51 11.29
N TYR A 112 -12.61 -10.37 12.54
CA TYR A 112 -11.80 -9.78 13.59
C TYR A 112 -10.44 -10.49 13.75
N GLY A 113 -10.42 -11.83 13.70
CA GLY A 113 -9.20 -12.60 13.88
C GLY A 113 -8.15 -12.37 12.78
N GLU A 114 -8.58 -12.20 11.52
CA GLU A 114 -7.67 -11.85 10.42
C GLU A 114 -7.04 -10.48 10.64
N LEU A 115 -7.88 -9.48 10.92
CA LEU A 115 -7.41 -8.11 11.14
C LEU A 115 -6.50 -8.02 12.35
N LYS A 116 -6.89 -8.68 13.46
CA LYS A 116 -6.14 -8.62 14.72
C LYS A 116 -4.71 -9.16 14.58
N LYS A 117 -4.51 -10.22 13.81
CA LYS A 117 -3.17 -10.79 13.58
C LYS A 117 -2.20 -9.77 12.96
N VAL A 118 -2.67 -8.99 12.01
CA VAL A 118 -1.86 -7.96 11.34
C VAL A 118 -1.78 -6.69 12.18
N PHE A 119 -2.92 -6.27 12.74
CA PHE A 119 -3.03 -5.11 13.60
C PHE A 119 -2.06 -5.17 14.80
N ASP A 120 -2.02 -6.29 15.53
CA ASP A 120 -1.17 -6.47 16.71
C ASP A 120 0.33 -6.42 16.38
N LYS A 121 0.72 -6.84 15.19
CA LYS A 121 2.11 -6.73 14.73
C LYS A 121 2.47 -5.29 14.34
N LEU A 122 1.62 -4.64 13.53
CA LEU A 122 1.87 -3.30 13.00
C LEU A 122 1.81 -2.22 14.09
N LYS A 123 0.95 -2.39 15.12
CA LYS A 123 0.84 -1.43 16.23
C LYS A 123 2.05 -1.39 17.16
N TYR A 124 3.01 -2.30 17.03
CA TYR A 124 4.19 -2.31 17.88
C TYR A 124 4.99 -1.01 17.72
N GLY A 125 5.08 -0.24 18.82
CA GLY A 125 5.70 1.09 18.80
C GLY A 125 4.83 2.20 18.21
N ALA A 126 3.54 1.98 17.99
CA ALA A 126 2.61 2.99 17.51
C ALA A 126 2.44 4.18 18.48
N GLU A 127 2.04 5.31 17.95
CA GLU A 127 1.83 6.55 18.72
C GLU A 127 0.59 6.43 19.61
N LYS A 128 0.77 6.57 20.91
CA LYS A 128 -0.33 6.40 21.90
C LYS A 128 -1.46 7.40 21.76
N ASN A 129 -1.17 8.63 21.37
CA ASN A 129 -2.14 9.71 21.23
C ASN A 129 -2.89 9.71 19.88
N ARG A 130 -2.51 8.82 18.97
CA ARG A 130 -3.12 8.64 17.64
C ARG A 130 -3.42 7.17 17.38
N PHE A 131 -4.00 6.53 18.39
CA PHE A 131 -4.26 5.11 18.41
C PHE A 131 -5.71 4.83 18.80
N GLN A 132 -6.38 4.00 17.99
CA GLN A 132 -7.71 3.48 18.24
C GLN A 132 -7.68 1.97 18.00
N ASP A 133 -7.88 1.19 19.05
CA ASP A 133 -7.83 -0.27 18.97
C ASP A 133 -9.00 -0.81 18.12
N LEU A 134 -8.88 -2.06 17.68
CA LEU A 134 -9.97 -2.73 16.97
C LEU A 134 -11.20 -2.85 17.86
N HIS A 135 -12.33 -2.31 17.41
CA HIS A 135 -13.59 -2.30 18.13
C HIS A 135 -14.77 -2.40 17.16
N ASP A 136 -15.92 -2.76 17.70
CA ASP A 136 -17.16 -2.84 16.94
C ASP A 136 -17.73 -1.46 16.65
N MET A 137 -18.11 -1.27 15.41
CA MET A 137 -18.84 -0.11 14.91
C MET A 137 -20.17 -0.59 14.27
N PRO A 138 -21.15 0.29 14.04
CA PRO A 138 -22.39 -0.09 13.35
C PRO A 138 -22.17 -0.77 11.99
N PHE A 139 -21.03 -0.42 11.33
CA PHE A 139 -20.66 -0.92 10.00
C PHE A 139 -19.62 -2.06 10.03
N GLY A 140 -19.37 -2.68 11.19
CA GLY A 140 -18.40 -3.76 11.36
C GLY A 140 -17.24 -3.37 12.28
N ILE A 141 -16.11 -4.04 12.13
CA ILE A 141 -14.90 -3.77 12.92
C ILE A 141 -14.16 -2.58 12.34
N TYR A 142 -13.62 -1.73 13.21
CA TYR A 142 -12.80 -0.59 12.85
C TYR A 142 -11.65 -0.42 13.83
N GLY A 143 -10.53 0.10 13.35
CA GLY A 143 -9.39 0.52 14.16
C GLY A 143 -8.42 1.33 13.32
N GLN A 144 -7.62 2.18 13.96
CA GLN A 144 -6.62 2.98 13.26
C GLN A 144 -5.48 3.41 14.17
N PHE A 145 -4.33 3.64 13.60
CA PHE A 145 -3.20 4.21 14.33
C PHE A 145 -2.15 4.79 13.37
N TYR A 146 -1.23 5.56 13.94
CA TYR A 146 0.04 5.89 13.31
C TYR A 146 1.10 4.96 13.87
N ASP A 147 1.80 4.26 12.97
CA ASP A 147 2.91 3.40 13.38
C ASP A 147 4.14 4.21 13.82
N ARG A 148 5.18 3.51 14.28
CA ARG A 148 6.44 4.13 14.73
C ARG A 148 7.19 4.90 13.65
N TYR A 149 6.85 4.70 12.38
CA TYR A 149 7.44 5.41 11.24
C TYR A 149 6.57 6.57 10.76
N GLY A 150 5.40 6.76 11.39
CA GLY A 150 4.47 7.85 11.09
C GLY A 150 3.52 7.56 9.94
N VAL A 151 3.43 6.32 9.49
CA VAL A 151 2.46 5.88 8.49
C VAL A 151 1.12 5.61 9.16
N GLN A 152 0.05 6.17 8.61
CA GLN A 152 -1.31 5.92 9.10
C GLN A 152 -1.85 4.62 8.50
N TRP A 153 -2.38 3.78 9.38
CA TRP A 153 -3.06 2.55 9.05
C TRP A 153 -4.51 2.62 9.52
N ILE A 154 -5.44 2.23 8.65
CA ILE A 154 -6.87 2.10 8.96
C ILE A 154 -7.29 0.67 8.67
N PHE A 155 -8.00 0.06 9.59
CA PHE A 155 -8.49 -1.32 9.50
C PHE A 155 -10.00 -1.34 9.47
N LYS A 156 -10.55 -2.17 8.59
CA LYS A 156 -12.00 -2.41 8.50
C LYS A 156 -12.29 -3.89 8.30
N GLY A 157 -13.24 -4.40 9.04
CA GLY A 157 -13.81 -5.75 8.88
C GLY A 157 -15.32 -5.70 8.70
N ASP A 158 -15.85 -6.70 8.01
CA ASP A 158 -17.29 -6.79 7.75
C ASP A 158 -18.06 -7.35 8.95
N ASN A 159 -17.47 -8.29 9.67
CA ASN A 159 -18.08 -8.95 10.82
C ASN A 159 -17.65 -8.29 12.12
N LYS A 160 -18.62 -8.15 13.03
CA LYS A 160 -18.37 -7.71 14.41
C LYS A 160 -17.47 -8.69 15.15
N LYS A 161 -16.88 -8.19 16.22
CA LYS A 161 -16.00 -8.91 17.13
C LYS A 161 -16.72 -10.05 17.85
#